data_eac958320559df5b9959dc34c4d3ab39
#
_entry.id   eac958320559df5b9959dc34c4d3ab39
#
_cell.length_a   1.000
_cell.length_b   1.000
_cell.length_c   1.000
_cell.angle_alpha   90.00
_cell.angle_beta   90.00
_cell.angle_gamma   90.00
#
_symmetry.space_group_name_H-M   'P 1'
#
loop_
_entity.id
_entity.type
_entity.pdbx_description
1 polymer ?
#
loop_
_entity_poly.entity_id
_entity_poly.type
_entity_poly.pdbx_seq_one_letter_code
_entity_poly.pdbx_strand_id
1 'polypeptide(L)'
;MPYRQNTVHVTYRLLGGQGVLRLNLRPAMQFRSHDALVSPLSSAGYRLAVYEDQFEITGEAQYPVLRLQLHGPATAFTVDGKVTDTIPYCTERDRGYAWKGSLWSPGYFRTDLTVGQETTLVASTESWETILAQSPEAACRAESERRAMLLRQAAPALRSGPAAQLVLAADQFLITPVGRAQDAARAKAVGDEVRTIIAGYHWFTDWGRDTMISLEGLTLLTGRIREAGWILRTFAEYIRNGLIPNMFPEGEVGGLYHTADATLWFFHAFNRYFRATNDQAALQLLVPKFRSIVEHHLRGTEFGIAVDPADGLLRQXTRPMGCCARARRATN
;
A
#
# COMPACT_ATOMS: atom_id res chain seq x y z
N MET A 1 -11.12 -3.46 -6.78
CA MET A 1 -9.77 -4.02 -7.03
C MET A 1 -9.73 -5.42 -6.45
N PRO A 2 -9.34 -6.43 -7.24
CA PRO A 2 -9.12 -7.77 -6.66
C PRO A 2 -7.94 -7.78 -5.69
N TYR A 3 -8.04 -8.60 -4.66
CA TYR A 3 -7.01 -8.68 -3.62
C TYR A 3 -5.67 -9.14 -4.19
N ARG A 4 -4.62 -8.40 -3.88
CA ARG A 4 -3.24 -8.69 -4.30
C ARG A 4 -3.02 -8.59 -5.81
N GLN A 5 -3.85 -7.82 -6.51
CA GLN A 5 -3.65 -7.52 -7.94
C GLN A 5 -3.67 -6.00 -8.15
N ASN A 6 -2.77 -5.52 -8.99
CA ASN A 6 -2.76 -4.11 -9.41
C ASN A 6 -3.75 -3.93 -10.58
N THR A 7 -5.01 -4.26 -10.30
CA THR A 7 -6.10 -4.22 -11.29
C THR A 7 -7.29 -3.48 -10.70
N VAL A 8 -7.81 -2.51 -11.44
CA VAL A 8 -9.02 -1.77 -11.09
C VAL A 8 -10.12 -2.12 -12.09
N HIS A 9 -11.30 -2.45 -11.58
CA HIS A 9 -12.52 -2.61 -12.36
C HIS A 9 -13.45 -1.45 -12.04
N VAL A 10 -13.84 -0.65 -13.05
CA VAL A 10 -14.79 0.45 -12.89
C VAL A 10 -16.02 0.10 -13.71
N THR A 11 -17.10 -0.29 -13.02
CA THR A 11 -18.33 -0.74 -13.66
C THR A 11 -19.36 0.37 -13.66
N TYR A 12 -19.93 0.64 -14.82
CA TYR A 12 -21.02 1.60 -15.05
C TYR A 12 -22.26 0.81 -15.41
N ARG A 13 -23.35 1.08 -14.70
CA ARG A 13 -24.64 0.41 -14.93
C ARG A 13 -25.72 1.46 -15.14
N LEU A 14 -26.50 1.30 -16.20
CA LEU A 14 -27.63 2.20 -16.44
C LEU A 14 -28.84 1.73 -15.63
N LEU A 15 -29.22 2.52 -14.64
CA LEU A 15 -30.27 2.13 -13.68
C LEU A 15 -31.66 2.55 -14.13
N GLY A 16 -31.79 3.54 -15.00
CA GLY A 16 -33.10 4.02 -15.46
C GLY A 16 -32.98 4.95 -16.63
N GLY A 17 -34.13 5.23 -17.29
CA GLY A 17 -34.20 6.06 -18.48
C GLY A 17 -34.92 5.36 -19.61
N GLN A 18 -34.95 5.97 -20.78
CA GLN A 18 -35.54 5.39 -21.99
C GLN A 18 -34.51 5.44 -23.11
N GLY A 19 -34.58 4.43 -23.99
CA GLY A 19 -33.71 4.35 -25.15
C GLY A 19 -32.33 3.86 -24.83
N VAL A 20 -31.35 4.32 -25.63
CA VAL A 20 -29.95 3.91 -25.57
C VAL A 20 -29.10 5.08 -25.09
N LEU A 21 -28.29 4.86 -24.04
CA LEU A 21 -27.33 5.85 -23.57
C LEU A 21 -25.97 5.55 -24.19
N ARG A 22 -25.41 6.51 -24.91
CA ARG A 22 -24.02 6.43 -25.39
C ARG A 22 -23.06 6.92 -24.28
N LEU A 23 -22.23 6.03 -23.78
CA LEU A 23 -21.25 6.32 -22.73
C LEU A 23 -19.85 6.42 -23.37
N ASN A 24 -19.17 7.54 -23.15
CA ASN A 24 -17.78 7.74 -23.55
C ASN A 24 -16.90 7.78 -22.31
N LEU A 25 -15.92 6.88 -22.22
CA LEU A 25 -14.98 6.78 -21.09
C LEU A 25 -13.59 7.19 -21.58
N ARG A 26 -13.07 8.29 -21.08
CA ARG A 26 -11.75 8.80 -21.45
C ARG A 26 -10.78 8.56 -20.28
N PRO A 27 -9.97 7.50 -20.33
CA PRO A 27 -8.93 7.33 -19.32
C PRO A 27 -7.85 8.41 -19.47
N ALA A 28 -7.38 8.92 -18.35
CA ALA A 28 -6.31 9.92 -18.34
C ALA A 28 -5.31 9.52 -17.24
N MET A 29 -4.02 9.67 -17.54
CA MET A 29 -2.99 9.10 -16.67
C MET A 29 -1.71 9.92 -16.67
N GLN A 30 -0.91 9.69 -15.62
CA GLN A 30 0.48 10.13 -15.54
C GLN A 30 1.28 9.02 -14.86
N PHE A 31 2.37 8.57 -15.50
CA PHE A 31 3.28 7.61 -14.89
C PHE A 31 4.25 8.39 -13.98
N ARG A 32 4.23 8.09 -12.70
CA ARG A 32 5.13 8.69 -11.70
C ARG A 32 5.21 7.78 -10.48
N SER A 33 6.28 7.94 -9.69
CA SER A 33 6.41 7.21 -8.43
C SER A 33 5.32 7.63 -7.44
N HIS A 34 4.98 6.74 -6.53
CA HIS A 34 3.93 6.94 -5.52
C HIS A 34 4.15 8.23 -4.71
N ASP A 35 5.38 8.49 -4.30
CA ASP A 35 5.74 9.64 -3.45
C ASP A 35 6.23 10.87 -4.25
N ALA A 36 6.26 10.78 -5.59
CA ALA A 36 6.75 11.89 -6.42
C ALA A 36 5.82 13.10 -6.34
N LEU A 37 6.42 14.27 -6.36
CA LEU A 37 5.65 15.52 -6.41
C LEU A 37 4.85 15.59 -7.72
N VAL A 38 3.72 16.25 -7.66
CA VAL A 38 2.91 16.54 -8.84
C VAL A 38 3.76 17.40 -9.81
N SER A 39 3.74 17.05 -11.08
CA SER A 39 4.58 17.70 -12.08
C SER A 39 3.87 17.72 -13.44
N PRO A 40 4.33 18.54 -14.39
CA PRO A 40 3.94 18.40 -15.79
C PRO A 40 4.37 17.03 -16.35
N LEU A 41 3.78 16.63 -17.46
CA LEU A 41 4.15 15.38 -18.13
C LEU A 41 5.60 15.41 -18.59
N SER A 42 6.23 14.24 -18.54
CA SER A 42 7.58 14.04 -19.08
C SER A 42 7.57 14.26 -20.60
N SER A 43 8.66 14.80 -21.13
CA SER A 43 8.85 14.98 -22.56
C SER A 43 9.01 13.66 -23.32
N ALA A 44 9.25 12.55 -22.61
CA ALA A 44 9.45 11.23 -23.24
C ALA A 44 8.21 10.72 -23.97
N GLY A 45 7.05 11.25 -23.59
CA GLY A 45 5.78 10.85 -24.22
C GLY A 45 5.32 9.46 -23.83
N TYR A 46 4.12 9.11 -24.26
CA TYR A 46 3.52 7.79 -24.03
C TYR A 46 3.24 7.12 -25.37
N ARG A 47 3.32 5.79 -25.38
CA ARG A 47 3.03 4.99 -26.57
C ARG A 47 1.79 4.14 -26.30
N LEU A 48 0.93 4.03 -27.30
CA LEU A 48 -0.24 3.17 -27.28
C LEU A 48 -0.04 2.04 -28.28
N ALA A 49 -0.16 0.80 -27.81
CA ALA A 49 -0.25 -0.39 -28.65
C ALA A 49 -1.66 -0.95 -28.50
N VAL A 50 -2.22 -1.43 -29.60
CA VAL A 50 -3.59 -1.97 -29.65
C VAL A 50 -3.59 -3.32 -30.32
N TYR A 51 -4.15 -4.34 -29.65
CA TYR A 51 -4.35 -5.69 -30.15
C TYR A 51 -5.82 -6.05 -29.92
N GLU A 52 -6.62 -5.95 -30.97
CA GLU A 52 -8.06 -6.20 -30.87
C GLU A 52 -8.70 -5.27 -29.83
N ASP A 53 -9.16 -5.82 -28.69
CA ASP A 53 -9.78 -5.06 -27.59
C ASP A 53 -8.83 -4.84 -26.41
N GLN A 54 -7.54 -5.12 -26.59
CA GLN A 54 -6.49 -4.98 -25.58
C GLN A 54 -5.64 -3.75 -25.90
N PHE A 55 -5.46 -2.88 -24.93
CA PHE A 55 -4.76 -1.61 -25.08
C PHE A 55 -3.61 -1.56 -24.10
N GLU A 56 -2.38 -1.37 -24.56
CA GLU A 56 -1.19 -1.24 -23.74
C GLU A 56 -0.61 0.17 -23.85
N ILE A 57 -0.38 0.78 -22.72
CA ILE A 57 0.21 2.12 -22.64
C ILE A 57 1.54 1.99 -21.92
N THR A 58 2.61 2.43 -22.57
CA THR A 58 3.96 2.47 -21.99
C THR A 58 4.43 3.91 -21.88
N GLY A 59 5.08 4.22 -20.77
CA GLY A 59 5.80 5.45 -20.55
C GLY A 59 7.30 5.20 -20.52
N GLU A 60 7.98 5.81 -19.57
CA GLU A 60 9.40 5.58 -19.35
C GLU A 60 9.66 4.14 -18.87
N ALA A 61 10.83 3.60 -19.19
CA ALA A 61 11.14 2.16 -19.00
C ALA A 61 11.06 1.67 -17.54
N GLN A 62 11.19 2.58 -16.57
CA GLN A 62 11.12 2.18 -15.16
C GLN A 62 9.70 1.93 -14.68
N TYR A 63 8.67 2.32 -15.44
CA TYR A 63 7.28 2.13 -15.03
C TYR A 63 6.67 0.90 -15.70
N PRO A 64 5.74 0.21 -15.04
CA PRO A 64 5.07 -0.93 -15.65
C PRO A 64 4.15 -0.51 -16.79
N VAL A 65 3.87 -1.45 -17.69
CA VAL A 65 2.88 -1.24 -18.76
C VAL A 65 1.49 -1.13 -18.13
N LEU A 66 0.74 -0.08 -18.51
CA LEU A 66 -0.67 0.03 -18.13
C LEU A 66 -1.53 -0.61 -19.21
N ARG A 67 -2.32 -1.58 -18.84
CA ARG A 67 -3.23 -2.32 -19.73
C ARG A 67 -4.66 -1.90 -19.48
N LEU A 68 -5.39 -1.63 -20.57
CA LEU A 68 -6.79 -1.23 -20.51
C LEU A 68 -7.62 -2.16 -21.38
N GLN A 69 -8.83 -2.49 -20.91
CA GLN A 69 -9.80 -3.28 -21.68
C GLN A 69 -11.21 -2.84 -21.29
N LEU A 70 -12.12 -2.71 -22.24
CA LEU A 70 -13.52 -2.40 -21.96
C LEU A 70 -14.39 -3.64 -22.23
N HIS A 71 -15.05 -4.12 -21.19
CA HIS A 71 -16.04 -5.20 -21.28
C HIS A 71 -17.43 -4.60 -21.33
N GLY A 72 -18.22 -4.93 -22.35
CA GLY A 72 -19.58 -4.41 -22.47
C GLY A 72 -20.14 -4.60 -23.87
N PRO A 73 -21.39 -4.17 -24.08
CA PRO A 73 -22.00 -4.28 -25.42
C PRO A 73 -21.45 -3.22 -26.37
N ALA A 74 -21.26 -3.60 -27.62
CA ALA A 74 -20.89 -2.70 -28.73
C ALA A 74 -19.76 -1.75 -28.39
N THR A 75 -18.65 -2.30 -27.86
CA THR A 75 -17.48 -1.48 -27.47
C THR A 75 -16.67 -1.04 -28.70
N ALA A 76 -16.17 0.18 -28.63
CA ALA A 76 -15.27 0.73 -29.66
C ALA A 76 -14.26 1.67 -28.97
N PHE A 77 -13.11 1.88 -29.60
CA PHE A 77 -12.12 2.85 -29.12
C PHE A 77 -11.80 3.85 -30.22
N THR A 78 -11.80 5.11 -29.86
CA THR A 78 -11.38 6.19 -30.75
C THR A 78 -10.04 6.74 -30.27
N VAL A 79 -9.02 6.66 -31.11
CA VAL A 79 -7.73 7.26 -30.83
C VAL A 79 -7.88 8.77 -30.96
N ASP A 80 -7.68 9.47 -29.85
CA ASP A 80 -7.83 10.92 -29.76
C ASP A 80 -6.91 11.40 -28.64
N GLY A 81 -5.59 11.40 -28.92
CA GLY A 81 -4.56 11.76 -27.98
C GLY A 81 -4.73 13.18 -27.48
N LYS A 82 -4.79 13.36 -26.16
CA LYS A 82 -5.02 14.68 -25.57
C LYS A 82 -4.23 14.83 -24.27
N VAL A 83 -3.61 15.98 -24.10
CA VAL A 83 -3.01 16.40 -22.84
C VAL A 83 -3.97 17.39 -22.18
N THR A 84 -4.25 17.17 -20.89
CA THR A 84 -4.96 18.13 -20.06
C THR A 84 -3.94 18.73 -19.11
N ASP A 85 -3.62 19.98 -19.32
CA ASP A 85 -2.62 20.69 -18.55
C ASP A 85 -3.23 21.49 -17.40
N THR A 86 -2.38 21.83 -16.45
CA THR A 86 -2.68 22.75 -15.35
C THR A 86 -3.83 22.23 -14.48
N ILE A 87 -3.88 20.91 -14.26
CA ILE A 87 -4.86 20.30 -13.37
C ILE A 87 -4.48 20.69 -11.93
N PRO A 88 -5.38 21.34 -11.17
CA PRO A 88 -5.07 21.71 -9.79
C PRO A 88 -5.31 20.55 -8.82
N TYR A 89 -4.31 20.25 -8.01
CA TYR A 89 -4.38 19.30 -6.91
C TYR A 89 -4.46 20.09 -5.61
N CYS A 90 -5.69 20.37 -5.16
CA CYS A 90 -5.93 21.33 -4.07
C CYS A 90 -5.28 20.89 -2.76
N THR A 91 -5.33 19.59 -2.43
CA THR A 91 -4.71 19.06 -1.20
C THR A 91 -3.19 19.29 -1.21
N GLU A 92 -2.54 19.08 -2.34
CA GLU A 92 -1.09 19.33 -2.47
C GLU A 92 -0.78 20.81 -2.26
N ARG A 93 -1.59 21.70 -2.88
CA ARG A 93 -1.45 23.15 -2.69
C ARG A 93 -1.58 23.55 -1.22
N ASP A 94 -2.59 23.00 -0.56
CA ASP A 94 -2.89 23.37 0.84
C ASP A 94 -1.81 22.87 1.80
N ARG A 95 -1.04 21.86 1.37
CA ARG A 95 0.12 21.34 2.10
C ARG A 95 1.44 22.02 1.69
N GLY A 96 1.39 22.97 0.78
CA GLY A 96 2.59 23.72 0.34
C GLY A 96 3.46 22.98 -0.65
N TYR A 97 2.94 21.95 -1.34
CA TYR A 97 3.67 21.18 -2.34
C TYR A 97 3.40 21.67 -3.75
N ALA A 98 4.14 21.16 -4.73
CA ALA A 98 3.83 21.35 -6.14
C ALA A 98 2.41 20.81 -6.39
N TRP A 99 1.56 21.62 -7.02
CA TRP A 99 0.12 21.34 -7.06
C TRP A 99 -0.51 21.45 -8.44
N LYS A 100 0.28 21.75 -9.45
CA LYS A 100 -0.21 21.81 -10.84
C LYS A 100 0.43 20.66 -11.60
N GLY A 101 -0.39 19.83 -12.24
CA GLY A 101 0.09 18.71 -13.03
C GLY A 101 -0.64 18.59 -14.34
N SER A 102 -0.26 17.60 -15.13
CA SER A 102 -0.87 17.30 -16.41
C SER A 102 -1.21 15.81 -16.49
N LEU A 103 -2.24 15.49 -17.27
CA LEU A 103 -2.60 14.11 -17.56
C LEU A 103 -2.66 13.92 -19.08
N TRP A 104 -2.24 12.76 -19.53
CA TRP A 104 -2.35 12.35 -20.94
C TRP A 104 -3.44 11.30 -21.09
N SER A 105 -4.17 11.38 -22.21
CA SER A 105 -5.19 10.40 -22.57
C SER A 105 -4.90 9.90 -23.99
N PRO A 106 -4.96 8.60 -24.25
CA PRO A 106 -4.78 8.07 -25.62
C PRO A 106 -6.02 8.26 -26.49
N GLY A 107 -7.18 8.51 -25.87
CA GLY A 107 -8.45 8.55 -26.58
C GLY A 107 -9.59 8.18 -25.65
N TYR A 108 -10.64 7.62 -26.20
CA TYR A 108 -11.81 7.24 -25.39
C TYR A 108 -12.46 5.96 -25.88
N PHE A 109 -12.93 5.18 -24.92
CA PHE A 109 -13.79 4.04 -25.18
C PHE A 109 -15.23 4.51 -25.31
N ARG A 110 -15.99 3.84 -26.15
CA ARG A 110 -17.42 4.11 -26.36
C ARG A 110 -18.20 2.80 -26.24
N THR A 111 -19.34 2.86 -25.58
CA THR A 111 -20.29 1.75 -25.50
C THR A 111 -21.70 2.32 -25.43
N ASP A 112 -22.67 1.57 -25.94
CA ASP A 112 -24.07 1.95 -25.92
C ASP A 112 -24.80 1.02 -24.93
N LEU A 113 -25.49 1.62 -23.94
CA LEU A 113 -26.15 0.88 -22.85
C LEU A 113 -27.66 1.10 -22.86
N THR A 114 -28.43 0.04 -22.64
CA THR A 114 -29.84 0.12 -22.29
C THR A 114 -30.00 -0.14 -20.80
N VAL A 115 -31.19 0.15 -20.26
CA VAL A 115 -31.47 0.00 -18.83
C VAL A 115 -31.22 -1.46 -18.38
N GLY A 116 -30.48 -1.59 -17.29
CA GLY A 116 -30.07 -2.88 -16.72
C GLY A 116 -28.74 -3.39 -17.25
N GLN A 117 -28.26 -2.87 -18.38
CA GLN A 117 -26.93 -3.25 -18.89
C GLN A 117 -25.82 -2.51 -18.16
N GLU A 118 -24.64 -3.14 -18.19
CA GLU A 118 -23.44 -2.55 -17.58
C GLU A 118 -22.22 -2.75 -18.50
N THR A 119 -21.23 -1.91 -18.28
CA THR A 119 -19.93 -2.00 -18.92
C THR A 119 -18.84 -1.81 -17.86
N THR A 120 -17.73 -2.51 -18.01
CA THR A 120 -16.63 -2.43 -17.06
C THR A 120 -15.33 -2.06 -17.77
N LEU A 121 -14.74 -0.94 -17.38
CA LEU A 121 -13.39 -0.59 -17.79
C LEU A 121 -12.42 -1.23 -16.81
N VAL A 122 -11.53 -2.06 -17.33
CA VAL A 122 -10.42 -2.69 -16.59
C VAL A 122 -9.16 -1.88 -16.85
N ALA A 123 -8.44 -1.55 -15.78
CA ALA A 123 -7.12 -0.91 -15.85
C ALA A 123 -6.17 -1.69 -14.95
N SER A 124 -5.02 -2.11 -15.49
CA SER A 124 -4.15 -3.05 -14.79
C SER A 124 -2.69 -2.90 -15.18
N THR A 125 -1.78 -3.19 -14.25
CA THR A 125 -0.36 -3.38 -14.57
C THR A 125 0.05 -4.86 -14.54
N GLU A 126 -0.90 -5.76 -14.32
CA GLU A 126 -0.67 -7.21 -14.39
C GLU A 126 -0.56 -7.68 -15.86
N SER A 127 -0.06 -8.90 -16.06
CA SER A 127 -0.02 -9.50 -17.39
C SER A 127 -1.42 -9.77 -17.93
N TRP A 128 -1.57 -9.84 -19.25
CA TRP A 128 -2.85 -10.22 -19.87
C TRP A 128 -3.35 -11.58 -19.38
N GLU A 129 -2.45 -12.51 -19.16
CA GLU A 129 -2.82 -13.81 -18.60
C GLU A 129 -3.54 -13.66 -17.26
N THR A 130 -3.02 -12.80 -16.38
CA THR A 130 -3.63 -12.54 -15.08
C THR A 130 -4.97 -11.80 -15.23
N ILE A 131 -5.02 -10.79 -16.09
CA ILE A 131 -6.23 -9.98 -16.31
C ILE A 131 -7.37 -10.87 -16.84
N LEU A 132 -7.06 -11.71 -17.82
CA LEU A 132 -8.07 -12.54 -18.51
C LEU A 132 -8.45 -13.81 -17.73
N ALA A 133 -7.71 -14.14 -16.66
CA ALA A 133 -7.99 -15.32 -15.84
C ALA A 133 -9.34 -15.24 -15.12
N GLN A 134 -9.89 -14.02 -14.97
CA GLN A 134 -11.13 -13.83 -14.21
C GLN A 134 -11.94 -12.68 -14.81
N SER A 135 -13.22 -12.93 -15.08
CA SER A 135 -14.09 -11.87 -15.59
C SER A 135 -14.33 -10.79 -14.52
N PRO A 136 -14.69 -9.56 -14.93
CA PRO A 136 -15.03 -8.51 -13.96
C PRO A 136 -16.09 -8.90 -12.94
N GLU A 137 -17.11 -9.64 -13.35
CA GLU A 137 -18.19 -10.11 -12.46
C GLU A 137 -17.66 -11.12 -11.45
N ALA A 138 -16.81 -12.05 -11.91
CA ALA A 138 -16.19 -13.05 -11.02
C ALA A 138 -15.25 -12.36 -10.02
N ALA A 139 -14.49 -11.37 -10.47
CA ALA A 139 -13.60 -10.58 -9.59
C ALA A 139 -14.40 -9.81 -8.53
N CYS A 140 -15.51 -9.19 -8.93
CA CYS A 140 -16.40 -8.48 -8.01
C CYS A 140 -16.99 -9.42 -6.96
N ARG A 141 -17.46 -10.60 -7.38
CA ARG A 141 -18.00 -11.61 -6.49
C ARG A 141 -16.95 -12.11 -5.50
N ALA A 142 -15.75 -12.45 -5.99
CA ALA A 142 -14.66 -12.92 -5.14
C ALA A 142 -14.26 -11.88 -4.08
N GLU A 143 -14.20 -10.61 -4.46
CA GLU A 143 -13.88 -9.54 -3.52
C GLU A 143 -15.00 -9.33 -2.48
N SER A 144 -16.25 -9.45 -2.91
CA SER A 144 -17.39 -9.38 -1.98
C SER A 144 -17.35 -10.52 -0.96
N GLU A 145 -17.05 -11.74 -1.42
CA GLU A 145 -16.89 -12.91 -0.55
C GLU A 145 -15.71 -12.73 0.41
N ARG A 146 -14.60 -12.20 -0.08
CA ARG A 146 -13.43 -11.91 0.76
C ARG A 146 -13.79 -10.90 1.86
N ARG A 147 -14.47 -9.81 1.52
CA ARG A 147 -14.92 -8.81 2.50
C ARG A 147 -15.85 -9.42 3.55
N ALA A 148 -16.79 -10.26 3.11
CA ALA A 148 -17.64 -10.97 4.05
C ALA A 148 -16.84 -11.91 4.98
N MET A 149 -15.79 -12.54 4.46
CA MET A 149 -14.91 -13.39 5.27
C MET A 149 -14.15 -12.57 6.32
N LEU A 150 -13.63 -11.39 5.95
CA LEU A 150 -12.95 -10.48 6.91
C LEU A 150 -13.88 -10.14 8.08
N LEU A 151 -15.13 -9.82 7.78
CA LEU A 151 -16.10 -9.51 8.84
C LEU A 151 -16.39 -10.74 9.73
N ARG A 152 -16.49 -11.94 9.14
CA ARG A 152 -16.69 -13.15 9.93
C ARG A 152 -15.51 -13.47 10.85
N GLN A 153 -14.28 -13.16 10.43
CA GLN A 153 -13.07 -13.41 11.22
C GLN A 153 -12.91 -12.41 12.37
N ALA A 154 -13.42 -11.21 12.23
CA ALA A 154 -13.29 -10.17 13.25
C ALA A 154 -14.05 -10.55 14.52
N ALA A 155 -13.69 -9.92 15.65
CA ALA A 155 -14.40 -10.10 16.91
C ALA A 155 -15.90 -9.82 16.73
N PRO A 156 -16.78 -10.59 17.38
CA PRO A 156 -18.23 -10.48 17.11
C PRO A 156 -18.78 -9.06 17.21
N ALA A 157 -18.30 -8.26 18.16
CA ALA A 157 -18.74 -6.87 18.35
C ALA A 157 -18.39 -5.96 17.16
N LEU A 158 -17.50 -6.41 16.27
CA LEU A 158 -17.02 -5.60 15.13
C LEU A 158 -17.67 -5.98 13.80
N ARG A 159 -18.63 -6.90 13.78
CA ARG A 159 -19.16 -7.47 12.53
C ARG A 159 -20.31 -6.70 11.91
N SER A 160 -20.77 -5.61 12.55
CA SER A 160 -21.92 -4.86 12.06
C SER A 160 -21.77 -3.37 12.33
N GLY A 161 -22.62 -2.58 11.66
CA GLY A 161 -22.65 -1.12 11.84
C GLY A 161 -21.34 -0.44 11.46
N PRO A 162 -21.04 0.70 12.08
CA PRO A 162 -19.78 1.42 11.79
C PRO A 162 -18.52 0.60 12.07
N ALA A 163 -18.56 -0.30 13.06
CA ALA A 163 -17.41 -1.14 13.40
C ALA A 163 -17.03 -2.07 12.23
N ALA A 164 -18.01 -2.58 11.49
CA ALA A 164 -17.74 -3.39 10.31
C ALA A 164 -17.00 -2.59 9.23
N GLN A 165 -17.34 -1.31 9.09
CA GLN A 165 -16.63 -0.45 8.14
C GLN A 165 -15.17 -0.26 8.56
N LEU A 166 -14.91 -0.14 9.87
CA LEU A 166 -13.55 -0.03 10.39
C LEU A 166 -12.74 -1.32 10.14
N VAL A 167 -13.37 -2.50 10.26
CA VAL A 167 -12.70 -3.78 9.93
C VAL A 167 -12.29 -3.81 8.45
N LEU A 168 -13.20 -3.39 7.56
CA LEU A 168 -12.88 -3.35 6.13
C LEU A 168 -11.84 -2.28 5.79
N ALA A 169 -11.87 -1.14 6.50
CA ALA A 169 -10.85 -0.10 6.33
C ALA A 169 -9.48 -0.57 6.84
N ALA A 170 -9.45 -1.30 7.95
CA ALA A 170 -8.19 -1.84 8.50
C ALA A 170 -7.46 -2.72 7.48
N ASP A 171 -8.21 -3.48 6.67
CA ASP A 171 -7.63 -4.34 5.64
C ASP A 171 -6.78 -3.55 4.63
N GLN A 172 -7.16 -2.30 4.36
CA GLN A 172 -6.47 -1.46 3.38
C GLN A 172 -5.07 -1.04 3.86
N PHE A 173 -4.84 -1.03 5.18
CA PHE A 173 -3.54 -0.64 5.74
C PHE A 173 -2.55 -1.81 5.80
N LEU A 174 -3.02 -3.05 5.63
CA LEU A 174 -2.16 -4.24 5.67
C LEU A 174 -1.65 -4.53 4.25
N ILE A 175 -0.41 -4.16 3.98
CA ILE A 175 0.15 -4.22 2.63
C ILE A 175 1.30 -5.23 2.53
N THR A 176 1.61 -5.62 1.30
CA THR A 176 2.85 -6.34 0.96
C THR A 176 3.82 -5.27 0.44
N PRO A 177 4.93 -5.02 1.15
CA PRO A 177 5.84 -3.96 0.72
C PRO A 177 6.54 -4.32 -0.59
N VAL A 178 6.67 -3.34 -1.47
CA VAL A 178 7.34 -3.48 -2.76
C VAL A 178 8.87 -3.43 -2.54
N GLY A 179 9.60 -4.15 -3.36
CA GLY A 179 11.06 -4.09 -3.38
C GLY A 179 11.77 -4.97 -2.36
N ARG A 180 11.03 -5.72 -1.53
CA ARG A 180 11.63 -6.60 -0.51
C ARG A 180 11.66 -8.06 -0.96
N ALA A 181 12.24 -8.33 -2.13
CA ALA A 181 12.27 -9.68 -2.70
C ALA A 181 13.02 -10.68 -1.81
N GLN A 182 14.11 -10.24 -1.16
CA GLN A 182 14.88 -11.12 -0.26
C GLN A 182 14.05 -11.49 0.98
N ASP A 183 13.33 -10.52 1.55
CA ASP A 183 12.46 -10.78 2.70
C ASP A 183 11.33 -11.74 2.30
N ALA A 184 10.75 -11.54 1.12
CA ALA A 184 9.69 -12.41 0.62
C ALA A 184 10.21 -13.85 0.46
N ALA A 185 11.43 -14.02 -0.06
CA ALA A 185 12.05 -15.35 -0.21
C ALA A 185 12.30 -16.00 1.16
N ARG A 186 12.83 -15.24 2.13
CA ARG A 186 13.07 -15.75 3.50
C ARG A 186 11.76 -16.16 4.18
N ALA A 187 10.76 -15.29 4.13
CA ALA A 187 9.45 -15.55 4.75
C ALA A 187 8.83 -16.81 4.15
N LYS A 188 8.84 -16.91 2.82
CA LYS A 188 8.29 -18.08 2.12
C LYS A 188 8.99 -19.39 2.53
N ALA A 189 10.29 -19.34 2.76
CA ALA A 189 11.07 -20.53 3.16
C ALA A 189 10.63 -21.10 4.50
N VAL A 190 10.02 -20.28 5.37
CA VAL A 190 9.51 -20.74 6.68
C VAL A 190 7.97 -20.77 6.74
N GLY A 191 7.30 -20.61 5.59
CA GLY A 191 5.84 -20.65 5.51
C GLY A 191 5.17 -19.34 5.91
N ASP A 192 5.92 -18.26 6.00
CA ASP A 192 5.42 -16.93 6.34
C ASP A 192 5.24 -16.08 5.07
N GLU A 193 4.60 -14.92 5.24
CA GLU A 193 4.52 -13.89 4.22
C GLU A 193 5.06 -12.56 4.78
N VAL A 194 5.66 -11.76 3.90
CA VAL A 194 6.06 -10.41 4.29
C VAL A 194 4.81 -9.51 4.25
N ARG A 195 4.49 -8.96 5.41
CA ARG A 195 3.40 -8.01 5.57
C ARG A 195 3.89 -6.84 6.38
N THR A 196 3.30 -5.68 6.16
CA THR A 196 3.57 -4.49 6.94
C THR A 196 2.31 -3.63 6.99
N ILE A 197 2.39 -2.53 7.72
CA ILE A 197 1.29 -1.56 7.83
C ILE A 197 1.79 -0.25 7.22
N ILE A 198 1.06 0.25 6.22
CA ILE A 198 1.35 1.58 5.66
C ILE A 198 0.90 2.64 6.67
N ALA A 199 1.75 3.62 6.94
CA ALA A 199 1.47 4.65 7.95
C ALA A 199 0.35 5.60 7.52
N GLY A 200 0.12 5.76 6.24
CA GLY A 200 -0.99 6.55 5.73
C GLY A 200 -0.92 6.75 4.23
N TYR A 201 -2.07 6.65 3.60
CA TYR A 201 -2.19 6.90 2.16
C TYR A 201 -2.23 8.41 1.94
N HIS A 202 -1.63 8.88 0.89
CA HIS A 202 -0.75 8.24 -0.09
C HIS A 202 0.68 8.79 0.01
N TRP A 203 1.01 9.46 1.12
CA TRP A 203 2.28 10.15 1.30
C TRP A 203 3.30 9.34 2.11
N PHE A 204 2.89 8.24 2.73
CA PHE A 204 3.75 7.51 3.67
C PHE A 204 4.01 6.08 3.19
N THR A 205 5.14 5.55 3.61
CA THR A 205 5.51 4.15 3.47
C THR A 205 5.17 3.41 4.79
N ASP A 206 5.82 2.31 5.06
CA ASP A 206 5.66 1.61 6.33
C ASP A 206 6.66 2.17 7.35
N TRP A 207 6.10 2.56 8.50
CA TRP A 207 6.86 3.16 9.60
C TRP A 207 6.74 2.27 10.83
N GLY A 208 7.88 2.03 11.51
CA GLY A 208 7.95 1.10 12.64
C GLY A 208 7.06 1.52 13.82
N ARG A 209 7.15 2.79 14.23
CA ARG A 209 6.30 3.32 15.31
C ARG A 209 4.83 3.11 14.99
N ASP A 210 4.43 3.54 13.80
CA ASP A 210 3.04 3.51 13.34
C ASP A 210 2.54 2.06 13.25
N THR A 211 3.38 1.17 12.71
CA THR A 211 3.08 -0.25 12.62
C THR A 211 2.85 -0.85 14.02
N MET A 212 3.77 -0.60 14.96
CA MET A 212 3.69 -1.23 16.29
C MET A 212 2.53 -0.69 17.11
N ILE A 213 2.25 0.61 17.03
CA ILE A 213 1.12 1.23 17.74
C ILE A 213 -0.22 0.68 17.22
N SER A 214 -0.34 0.58 15.89
CA SER A 214 -1.61 0.23 15.26
C SER A 214 -1.83 -1.29 15.13
N LEU A 215 -0.80 -2.11 15.36
CA LEU A 215 -0.84 -3.56 15.10
C LEU A 215 -2.04 -4.23 15.78
N GLU A 216 -2.28 -3.96 17.08
CA GLU A 216 -3.39 -4.58 17.81
C GLU A 216 -4.74 -4.27 17.14
N GLY A 217 -4.97 -3.00 16.83
CA GLY A 217 -6.25 -2.57 16.24
C GLY A 217 -6.45 -3.10 14.82
N LEU A 218 -5.40 -3.04 14.01
CA LEU A 218 -5.50 -3.41 12.60
C LEU A 218 -5.46 -4.93 12.37
N THR A 219 -4.88 -5.70 13.31
CA THR A 219 -4.72 -7.15 13.11
C THR A 219 -5.43 -8.00 14.17
N LEU A 220 -5.08 -7.88 15.45
CA LEU A 220 -5.61 -8.78 16.48
C LEU A 220 -7.13 -8.67 16.63
N LEU A 221 -7.65 -7.44 16.67
CA LEU A 221 -9.08 -7.20 16.81
C LEU A 221 -9.87 -7.55 15.54
N THR A 222 -9.22 -7.50 14.38
CA THR A 222 -9.86 -7.85 13.10
C THR A 222 -9.70 -9.33 12.74
N GLY A 223 -9.07 -10.13 13.63
CA GLY A 223 -8.86 -11.56 13.41
C GLY A 223 -7.69 -11.91 12.50
N ARG A 224 -6.83 -10.92 12.19
CA ARG A 224 -5.68 -11.07 11.29
C ARG A 224 -4.43 -11.48 12.09
N ILE A 225 -4.58 -12.51 12.89
CA ILE A 225 -3.55 -12.95 13.86
C ILE A 225 -2.27 -13.41 13.16
N ARG A 226 -2.41 -14.12 12.03
CA ARG A 226 -1.24 -14.59 11.27
C ARG A 226 -0.42 -13.41 10.74
N GLU A 227 -1.10 -12.41 10.21
CA GLU A 227 -0.44 -11.21 9.71
C GLU A 227 0.29 -10.46 10.84
N ALA A 228 -0.30 -10.41 12.04
CA ALA A 228 0.39 -9.81 13.19
C ALA A 228 1.72 -10.52 13.46
N GLY A 229 1.71 -11.86 13.46
CA GLY A 229 2.91 -12.66 13.67
C GLY A 229 3.95 -12.41 12.56
N TRP A 230 3.52 -12.39 11.31
CA TRP A 230 4.41 -12.12 10.17
C TRP A 230 5.07 -10.73 10.29
N ILE A 231 4.28 -9.70 10.63
CA ILE A 231 4.78 -8.32 10.79
C ILE A 231 5.86 -8.29 11.89
N LEU A 232 5.55 -8.88 13.05
CA LEU A 232 6.49 -8.88 14.18
C LEU A 232 7.79 -9.62 13.85
N ARG A 233 7.71 -10.77 13.18
CA ARG A 233 8.91 -11.50 12.75
C ARG A 233 9.70 -10.72 11.69
N THR A 234 9.03 -10.09 10.75
CA THR A 234 9.69 -9.25 9.75
C THR A 234 10.50 -8.13 10.42
N PHE A 235 9.88 -7.37 11.34
CA PHE A 235 10.59 -6.29 12.03
C PHE A 235 11.74 -6.82 12.90
N ALA A 236 11.58 -8.02 13.46
CA ALA A 236 12.62 -8.65 14.27
C ALA A 236 13.90 -8.96 13.48
N GLU A 237 13.76 -9.22 12.17
CA GLU A 237 14.93 -9.46 11.30
C GLU A 237 15.73 -8.18 11.02
N TYR A 238 15.10 -7.03 11.20
CA TYR A 238 15.73 -5.72 10.97
C TYR A 238 16.28 -5.10 12.26
N ILE A 239 16.29 -5.83 13.40
CA ILE A 239 16.88 -5.30 14.63
C ILE A 239 18.39 -5.11 14.40
N ARG A 240 18.87 -3.88 14.58
CA ARG A 240 20.27 -3.53 14.44
C ARG A 240 20.71 -2.68 15.64
N ASN A 241 21.75 -3.15 16.35
CA ASN A 241 22.32 -2.43 17.48
C ASN A 241 21.26 -1.97 18.50
N GLY A 242 20.30 -2.86 18.78
CA GLY A 242 19.27 -2.61 19.78
C GLY A 242 18.06 -1.80 19.33
N LEU A 243 17.95 -1.50 18.05
CA LEU A 243 16.83 -0.68 17.53
C LEU A 243 16.10 -1.38 16.40
N ILE A 244 14.78 -1.20 16.29
CA ILE A 244 14.03 -1.53 15.09
C ILE A 244 14.03 -0.30 14.16
N PRO A 245 13.87 -0.51 12.85
CA PRO A 245 13.75 0.65 11.95
C PRO A 245 12.46 1.42 12.19
N ASN A 246 12.54 2.74 12.14
CA ASN A 246 11.34 3.56 12.22
C ASN A 246 10.75 3.90 10.85
N MET A 247 11.50 3.69 9.78
CA MET A 247 11.01 3.94 8.42
C MET A 247 11.77 3.06 7.44
N PHE A 248 11.08 2.58 6.42
CA PHE A 248 11.70 1.92 5.27
C PHE A 248 11.52 2.84 4.06
N PRO A 249 12.60 3.48 3.58
CA PRO A 249 12.50 4.32 2.37
C PRO A 249 12.12 3.48 1.14
N GLU A 250 11.30 4.05 0.27
CA GLU A 250 10.86 3.35 -0.95
C GLU A 250 12.06 3.06 -1.85
N GLY A 251 12.16 1.82 -2.32
CA GLY A 251 13.22 1.40 -3.24
C GLY A 251 14.58 1.16 -2.61
N GLU A 252 14.73 1.33 -1.31
CA GLU A 252 16.01 1.10 -0.62
C GLU A 252 16.00 -0.22 0.16
N VAL A 253 17.18 -0.80 0.29
CA VAL A 253 17.39 -2.00 1.10
C VAL A 253 17.88 -1.57 2.48
N GLY A 254 17.01 -1.54 3.46
CA GLY A 254 17.35 -1.20 4.82
C GLY A 254 16.45 -0.15 5.44
N GLY A 255 16.50 -0.06 6.74
CA GLY A 255 15.65 0.85 7.51
C GLY A 255 16.42 2.03 8.11
N LEU A 256 15.71 3.06 8.53
CA LEU A 256 16.23 4.21 9.26
C LEU A 256 15.95 4.05 10.76
N TYR A 257 16.99 4.16 11.58
CA TYR A 257 16.99 3.75 13.01
C TYR A 257 17.24 4.95 13.94
N HIS A 258 16.40 5.93 13.95
CA HIS A 258 16.67 7.17 14.69
C HIS A 258 15.63 7.53 15.75
N THR A 259 14.87 6.53 16.22
CA THR A 259 13.86 6.76 17.26
C THR A 259 13.93 5.67 18.35
N ALA A 260 13.78 6.09 19.60
CA ALA A 260 13.74 5.19 20.75
C ALA A 260 12.38 4.47 20.86
N ASP A 261 11.32 5.23 20.66
CA ASP A 261 9.97 4.77 20.98
C ASP A 261 9.48 3.66 20.04
N ALA A 262 9.88 3.63 18.77
CA ALA A 262 9.51 2.55 17.87
C ALA A 262 9.92 1.18 18.45
N THR A 263 11.14 1.12 19.02
CA THR A 263 11.64 -0.10 19.65
C THR A 263 10.86 -0.47 20.91
N LEU A 264 10.46 0.53 21.71
CA LEU A 264 9.65 0.29 22.90
C LEU A 264 8.25 -0.20 22.52
N TRP A 265 7.66 0.38 21.48
CA TRP A 265 6.37 -0.08 20.97
C TRP A 265 6.43 -1.51 20.43
N PHE A 266 7.59 -1.97 19.95
CA PHE A 266 7.76 -3.36 19.50
C PHE A 266 7.57 -4.35 20.67
N PHE A 267 8.09 -4.03 21.87
CA PHE A 267 7.83 -4.84 23.06
C PHE A 267 6.32 -4.88 23.37
N HIS A 268 5.67 -3.72 23.32
CA HIS A 268 4.23 -3.63 23.59
C HIS A 268 3.45 -4.47 22.57
N ALA A 269 3.73 -4.28 21.29
CA ALA A 269 3.03 -4.99 20.21
C ALA A 269 3.19 -6.51 20.36
N PHE A 270 4.42 -6.97 20.64
CA PHE A 270 4.65 -8.40 20.86
C PHE A 270 3.92 -8.90 22.11
N ASN A 271 3.92 -8.15 23.19
CA ASN A 271 3.17 -8.55 24.40
C ASN A 271 1.66 -8.72 24.10
N ARG A 272 1.07 -7.78 23.34
CA ARG A 272 -0.34 -7.87 22.95
C ARG A 272 -0.59 -9.11 22.08
N TYR A 273 0.30 -9.33 21.10
CA TYR A 273 0.24 -10.51 20.23
C TYR A 273 0.33 -11.80 21.05
N PHE A 274 1.33 -11.89 21.94
CA PHE A 274 1.56 -13.10 22.75
C PHE A 274 0.37 -13.39 23.65
N ARG A 275 -0.19 -12.37 24.30
CA ARG A 275 -1.39 -12.52 25.16
C ARG A 275 -2.61 -13.02 24.36
N ALA A 276 -2.71 -12.62 23.11
CA ALA A 276 -3.84 -13.02 22.26
C ALA A 276 -3.68 -14.44 21.69
N THR A 277 -2.44 -14.92 21.52
CA THR A 277 -2.16 -16.16 20.76
C THR A 277 -1.52 -17.27 21.56
N ASN A 278 -0.80 -16.93 22.63
CA ASN A 278 0.10 -17.83 23.37
C ASN A 278 1.13 -18.52 22.45
N ASP A 279 1.63 -17.81 21.42
CA ASP A 279 2.55 -18.34 20.41
C ASP A 279 3.94 -18.54 21.04
N GLN A 280 4.19 -19.75 21.54
CA GLN A 280 5.45 -20.11 22.20
C GLN A 280 6.63 -20.11 21.22
N ALA A 281 6.39 -20.44 19.94
CA ALA A 281 7.46 -20.44 18.96
C ALA A 281 7.94 -19.00 18.69
N ALA A 282 7.02 -18.05 18.56
CA ALA A 282 7.39 -16.64 18.40
C ALA A 282 8.10 -16.12 19.66
N LEU A 283 7.65 -16.54 20.86
CA LEU A 283 8.32 -16.16 22.11
C LEU A 283 9.77 -16.65 22.13
N GLN A 284 10.00 -17.93 21.82
CA GLN A 284 11.36 -18.50 21.80
C GLN A 284 12.25 -17.77 20.78
N LEU A 285 11.70 -17.41 19.62
CA LEU A 285 12.43 -16.71 18.57
C LEU A 285 12.79 -15.28 19.01
N LEU A 286 11.88 -14.58 19.68
CA LEU A 286 12.04 -13.14 19.94
C LEU A 286 12.70 -12.81 21.28
N VAL A 287 12.66 -13.70 22.29
CA VAL A 287 13.28 -13.43 23.60
C VAL A 287 14.78 -13.08 23.48
N PRO A 288 15.60 -13.81 22.70
CA PRO A 288 17.00 -13.41 22.54
C PRO A 288 17.17 -12.02 21.92
N LYS A 289 16.29 -11.68 20.97
CA LYS A 289 16.31 -10.37 20.31
C LYS A 289 15.92 -9.27 21.31
N PHE A 290 14.90 -9.48 22.13
CA PHE A 290 14.52 -8.54 23.18
C PHE A 290 15.64 -8.34 24.21
N ARG A 291 16.31 -9.43 24.60
CA ARG A 291 17.46 -9.33 25.50
C ARG A 291 18.56 -8.46 24.90
N SER A 292 18.87 -8.69 23.62
CA SER A 292 19.85 -7.89 22.90
C SER A 292 19.46 -6.40 22.84
N ILE A 293 18.17 -6.09 22.63
CA ILE A 293 17.69 -4.71 22.65
C ILE A 293 17.98 -4.07 24.01
N VAL A 294 17.63 -4.74 25.11
CA VAL A 294 17.84 -4.23 26.47
C VAL A 294 19.34 -3.97 26.71
N GLU A 295 20.19 -4.94 26.35
CA GLU A 295 21.65 -4.81 26.51
C GLU A 295 22.22 -3.59 25.78
N HIS A 296 21.75 -3.35 24.53
CA HIS A 296 22.19 -2.19 23.77
C HIS A 296 21.70 -0.87 24.39
N HIS A 297 20.49 -0.85 24.93
CA HIS A 297 19.99 0.36 25.59
C HIS A 297 20.77 0.66 26.88
N LEU A 298 21.19 -0.39 27.61
CA LEU A 298 22.03 -0.20 28.80
C LEU A 298 23.44 0.29 28.46
N ARG A 299 24.02 -0.20 27.36
CA ARG A 299 25.37 0.19 26.90
C ARG A 299 25.39 1.46 26.06
N GLY A 300 24.28 1.78 25.42
CA GLY A 300 24.14 2.87 24.47
C GLY A 300 24.09 2.40 23.01
N THR A 301 23.17 2.97 22.24
CA THR A 301 23.00 2.67 20.82
C THR A 301 23.68 3.72 19.93
N GLU A 302 23.66 3.48 18.61
CA GLU A 302 24.29 4.35 17.61
C GLU A 302 23.83 5.81 17.66
N PHE A 303 22.60 6.07 18.05
CA PHE A 303 21.99 7.40 17.96
C PHE A 303 21.92 8.10 19.32
N GLY A 304 22.75 7.67 20.28
CA GLY A 304 22.76 8.24 21.62
C GLY A 304 21.52 7.87 22.44
N ILE A 305 20.77 6.88 21.98
CA ILE A 305 19.64 6.33 22.72
C ILE A 305 20.23 5.36 23.75
N ALA A 306 20.06 5.65 25.04
CA ALA A 306 20.69 4.88 26.11
C ALA A 306 20.00 5.14 27.44
N VAL A 307 20.14 4.20 28.36
CA VAL A 307 19.73 4.41 29.76
C VAL A 307 20.74 5.37 30.41
N ASP A 308 20.26 6.41 31.06
CA ASP A 308 21.11 7.30 31.81
C ASP A 308 21.48 6.62 33.15
N PRO A 309 22.77 6.42 33.44
CA PRO A 309 23.14 5.73 34.69
C PRO A 309 22.82 6.54 35.96
N ALA A 310 22.57 7.84 35.84
CA ALA A 310 22.28 8.67 37.01
C ALA A 310 20.86 8.45 37.56
N ASP A 311 19.89 8.19 36.68
CA ASP A 311 18.48 8.09 37.09
C ASP A 311 17.75 6.85 36.52
N GLY A 312 18.43 6.09 35.65
CA GLY A 312 17.86 4.87 35.05
C GLY A 312 16.84 5.14 33.95
N LEU A 313 16.64 6.37 33.53
CA LEU A 313 15.69 6.70 32.49
C LEU A 313 16.31 6.60 31.10
N LEU A 314 15.47 6.30 30.12
CA LEU A 314 15.92 6.25 28.73
C LEU A 314 16.04 7.67 28.17
N ARG A 315 17.25 8.01 27.65
CA ARG A 315 17.52 9.29 26.99
C ARG A 315 17.67 9.11 25.48
N GLN A 316 17.36 10.15 24.77
CA GLN A 316 17.58 10.23 23.33
C GLN A 316 18.07 11.63 22.97
N UNK A 317 19.07 11.71 22.55
CA UNK A 317 19.56 12.72 22.25
C UNK A 317 18.88 13.29 21.27
N THR A 318 18.50 14.39 21.41
CA THR A 318 17.83 15.22 20.46
C THR A 318 18.85 15.88 19.51
N ARG A 319 19.17 15.22 18.44
CA ARG A 319 19.77 15.95 17.30
C ARG A 319 18.62 16.66 16.57
N PRO A 320 18.80 17.94 16.18
CA PRO A 320 17.75 18.62 15.40
C PRO A 320 17.39 17.79 14.18
N MET A 321 16.10 17.72 13.88
CA MET A 321 15.58 16.94 12.75
C MET A 321 16.05 17.56 11.42
N GLY A 322 17.31 17.28 11.05
CA GLY A 322 17.81 17.56 9.72
C GLY A 322 17.55 16.43 8.73
N CYS A 323 16.96 15.34 9.18
CA CYS A 323 16.88 14.11 8.36
C CYS A 323 15.80 14.14 7.29
N CYS A 324 14.71 14.86 7.51
CA CYS A 324 13.70 14.99 6.45
C CYS A 324 14.12 15.91 5.31
N ALA A 325 15.09 16.78 5.55
CA ALA A 325 15.58 17.70 4.53
C ALA A 325 16.67 17.10 3.63
N ARG A 326 17.38 16.05 4.08
CA ARG A 326 18.48 15.48 3.29
C ARG A 326 18.02 14.47 2.24
N ALA A 327 16.89 13.81 2.44
CA ALA A 327 16.36 12.91 1.42
C ALA A 327 15.89 13.65 0.16
N ARG A 328 15.70 14.99 0.28
CA ARG A 328 15.21 15.80 -0.84
C ARG A 328 16.30 16.55 -1.62
N ARG A 329 17.58 16.44 -1.24
CA ARG A 329 18.67 17.17 -1.92
C ARG A 329 19.57 16.32 -2.82
N ALA A 330 19.25 15.06 -3.02
CA ALA A 330 20.09 14.17 -3.83
C ALA A 330 19.62 14.06 -5.28
N THR A 331 18.69 14.93 -5.71
CA THR A 331 18.29 14.99 -7.12
C THR A 331 18.28 16.44 -7.59
N ASN A 332 19.42 16.91 -8.03
CA ASN A 332 19.57 17.96 -9.01
C ASN A 332 20.46 17.41 -10.12
#